data_47f4304f50f92ee0f4aa093ea3b98391
#
_entry.id   47f4304f50f92ee0f4aa093ea3b98391
#
_cell.length_a   1.000
_cell.length_b   1.000
_cell.length_c   1.000
_cell.angle_alpha   90.00
_cell.angle_beta   90.00
_cell.angle_gamma   90.00
#
_symmetry.space_group_name_H-M   'P 1'
#
loop_
_entity.id
_entity.type
_entity.pdbx_description
1 polymer ?
#
loop_
_entity_poly.entity_id
_entity_poly.type
_entity_poly.pdbx_seq_one_letter_code
_entity_poly.pdbx_strand_id
1 'polypeptide(L)'
;MEEPGQLPDFASRVLDVTDSIPPGRVMSYGDVAEYLGQGGPRQVGRVMALWGGSAAWWRVVHADGSLVPGHERAALEHYRAEGTPLRPSAAGPPSRVDMRRARWAGEGT
;
A
#
# COMPACT_ATOMS: atom_id res chain seq x y z
N MET A 1 25.15 3.82 13.42
CA MET A 1 25.33 2.47 12.87
C MET A 1 24.17 1.61 13.31
N GLU A 2 23.56 0.91 12.37
CA GLU A 2 22.44 0.05 12.69
C GLU A 2 22.92 -1.29 13.23
N GLU A 3 22.14 -1.83 14.18
CA GLU A 3 22.42 -3.16 14.68
C GLU A 3 21.92 -4.21 13.69
N PRO A 4 22.56 -5.39 13.67
CA PRO A 4 22.07 -6.47 12.82
C PRO A 4 20.61 -6.79 13.16
N GLY A 5 19.75 -6.88 12.15
CA GLY A 5 18.35 -7.18 12.32
C GLY A 5 17.44 -5.97 12.47
N GLN A 6 17.99 -4.78 12.68
CA GLN A 6 17.16 -3.57 12.74
C GLN A 6 16.81 -3.11 11.34
N LEU A 7 15.60 -2.56 11.21
CA LEU A 7 15.18 -1.95 9.95
C LEU A 7 15.84 -0.59 9.78
N PRO A 8 16.20 -0.22 8.54
CA PRO A 8 16.59 1.17 8.27
C PRO A 8 15.48 2.13 8.67
N ASP A 9 15.85 3.34 9.08
CA ASP A 9 14.87 4.34 9.51
C ASP A 9 13.79 4.58 8.46
N PHE A 10 14.19 4.70 7.19
CA PHE A 10 13.21 4.92 6.12
C PHE A 10 12.22 3.76 6.05
N ALA A 11 12.73 2.53 6.14
CA ALA A 11 11.86 1.34 6.10
C ALA A 11 10.86 1.35 7.25
N SER A 12 11.33 1.67 8.47
CA SER A 12 10.43 1.76 9.61
C SER A 12 9.33 2.79 9.40
N ARG A 13 9.67 3.95 8.84
CA ARG A 13 8.70 5.00 8.55
C ARG A 13 7.69 4.57 7.51
N VAL A 14 8.14 3.89 6.45
CA VAL A 14 7.23 3.37 5.41
C VAL A 14 6.24 2.38 6.02
N LEU A 15 6.73 1.46 6.84
CA LEU A 15 5.85 0.46 7.45
C LEU A 15 4.88 1.09 8.44
N ASP A 16 5.32 2.09 9.19
CA ASP A 16 4.43 2.82 10.11
C ASP A 16 3.32 3.52 9.35
N VAL A 17 3.63 4.18 8.24
CA VAL A 17 2.61 4.82 7.41
C VAL A 17 1.65 3.77 6.86
N THR A 18 2.19 2.66 6.35
CA THR A 18 1.37 1.58 5.81
C THR A 18 0.34 1.10 6.83
N ASP A 19 0.77 0.88 8.06
CA ASP A 19 -0.13 0.41 9.12
C ASP A 19 -1.06 1.52 9.64
N SER A 20 -0.79 2.77 9.30
CA SER A 20 -1.67 3.89 9.65
C SER A 20 -2.83 4.06 8.67
N ILE A 21 -2.73 3.49 7.48
CA ILE A 21 -3.78 3.60 6.48
C ILE A 21 -5.03 2.89 6.99
N PRO A 22 -6.19 3.56 7.07
CA PRO A 22 -7.40 2.92 7.59
C PRO A 22 -7.87 1.76 6.72
N PRO A 23 -8.54 0.77 7.30
CA PRO A 23 -9.16 -0.29 6.49
C PRO A 23 -10.11 0.31 5.46
N GLY A 24 -10.09 -0.23 4.26
CA GLY A 24 -10.91 0.27 3.15
C GLY A 24 -10.29 1.42 2.39
N ARG A 25 -9.11 1.87 2.79
CA ARG A 25 -8.42 2.97 2.12
C ARG A 25 -7.03 2.50 1.65
N VAL A 26 -6.47 3.22 0.69
CA VAL A 26 -5.15 2.88 0.15
C VAL A 26 -4.33 4.15 -0.11
N MET A 27 -3.02 3.97 -0.21
CA MET A 27 -2.10 4.97 -0.72
C MET A 27 -1.31 4.34 -1.86
N SER A 28 -0.87 5.16 -2.82
CA SER A 28 0.08 4.66 -3.80
C SER A 28 1.49 4.68 -3.21
N TYR A 29 2.43 4.01 -3.87
CA TYR A 29 3.84 4.06 -3.45
C TYR A 29 4.34 5.51 -3.42
N GLY A 30 3.95 6.30 -4.42
CA GLY A 30 4.31 7.72 -4.46
C GLY A 30 3.65 8.52 -3.35
N ASP A 31 2.41 8.20 -3.00
CA ASP A 31 1.71 8.88 -1.90
C ASP A 31 2.44 8.67 -0.58
N VAL A 32 2.93 7.45 -0.33
CA VAL A 32 3.68 7.16 0.89
C VAL A 32 4.96 7.98 0.94
N ALA A 33 5.70 8.03 -0.16
CA ALA A 33 6.93 8.81 -0.23
C ALA A 33 6.66 10.30 -0.01
N GLU A 34 5.60 10.82 -0.63
CA GLU A 34 5.23 12.21 -0.49
C GLU A 34 4.80 12.53 0.95
N TYR A 35 4.03 11.65 1.55
CA TYR A 35 3.61 11.82 2.94
C TYR A 35 4.81 11.91 3.87
N LEU A 36 5.82 11.07 3.64
CA LEU A 36 7.03 11.07 4.45
C LEU A 36 7.97 12.23 4.10
N GLY A 37 7.81 12.82 2.93
CA GLY A 37 8.74 13.85 2.46
C GLY A 37 10.12 13.31 2.16
N GLN A 38 10.23 12.03 1.82
CA GLN A 38 11.51 11.36 1.68
C GLN A 38 11.40 10.21 0.68
N GLY A 39 12.39 10.07 -0.17
CA GLY A 39 12.45 9.01 -1.16
C GLY A 39 11.43 9.20 -2.27
N GLY A 40 11.16 8.13 -2.99
CA GLY A 40 10.18 8.11 -4.07
C GLY A 40 9.47 6.77 -4.11
N PRO A 41 8.55 6.58 -5.09
CA PRO A 41 7.78 5.35 -5.15
C PRO A 41 8.64 4.10 -5.28
N ARG A 42 9.77 4.19 -5.97
CA ARG A 42 10.66 3.05 -6.15
C ARG A 42 11.27 2.59 -4.82
N GLN A 43 11.70 3.54 -4.00
CA GLN A 43 12.25 3.22 -2.68
C GLN A 43 11.19 2.63 -1.76
N VAL A 44 9.98 3.19 -1.78
CA VAL A 44 8.86 2.63 -1.01
C VAL A 44 8.55 1.21 -1.47
N GLY A 45 8.52 0.99 -2.79
CA GLY A 45 8.28 -0.34 -3.34
C GLY A 45 9.32 -1.34 -2.87
N ARG A 46 10.59 -0.94 -2.81
CA ARG A 46 11.66 -1.80 -2.33
C ARG A 46 11.48 -2.17 -0.86
N VAL A 47 11.10 -1.19 -0.03
CA VAL A 47 10.83 -1.46 1.38
C VAL A 47 9.68 -2.47 1.52
N MET A 48 8.60 -2.27 0.77
CA MET A 48 7.45 -3.17 0.84
C MET A 48 7.83 -4.58 0.40
N ALA A 49 8.66 -4.70 -0.63
CA ALA A 49 9.11 -6.02 -1.11
C ALA A 49 9.96 -6.74 -0.07
N LEU A 50 10.80 -6.01 0.65
CA LEU A 50 11.74 -6.62 1.59
C LEU A 50 11.13 -6.84 2.98
N TRP A 51 10.27 -5.93 3.45
CA TRP A 51 9.81 -5.97 4.84
C TRP A 51 8.30 -5.83 4.98
N GLY A 52 7.55 -5.68 3.89
CA GLY A 52 6.13 -5.37 3.97
C GLY A 52 5.22 -6.52 4.38
N GLY A 53 5.73 -7.74 4.42
CA GLY A 53 4.91 -8.93 4.61
C GLY A 53 4.12 -8.98 5.92
N SER A 54 4.61 -8.32 6.97
CA SER A 54 3.92 -8.27 8.26
C SER A 54 3.07 -7.00 8.44
N ALA A 55 3.12 -6.09 7.48
CA ALA A 55 2.33 -4.86 7.52
C ALA A 55 1.08 -5.03 6.66
N ALA A 56 0.21 -4.01 6.68
CA ALA A 56 -1.00 -4.01 5.84
C ALA A 56 -0.64 -3.69 4.38
N TRP A 57 0.16 -4.56 3.78
CA TRP A 57 0.79 -4.35 2.48
C TRP A 57 -0.21 -4.08 1.34
N TRP A 58 -1.40 -4.66 1.43
CA TRP A 58 -2.44 -4.50 0.40
C TRP A 58 -2.97 -3.08 0.34
N ARG A 59 -2.70 -2.27 1.35
CA ARG A 59 -3.14 -0.86 1.37
C ARG A 59 -2.17 0.07 0.68
N VAL A 60 -1.07 -0.46 0.11
CA VAL A 60 -0.14 0.33 -0.70
C VAL A 60 -0.16 -0.27 -2.11
N VAL A 61 -0.51 0.54 -3.09
CA VAL A 61 -0.76 0.08 -4.47
C VAL A 61 -0.02 0.97 -5.47
N HIS A 62 -0.06 0.55 -6.74
CA HIS A 62 0.46 1.41 -7.81
C HIS A 62 -0.42 2.64 -8.00
N ALA A 63 0.13 3.68 -8.61
CA ALA A 63 -0.57 4.95 -8.78
C ALA A 63 -1.91 4.81 -9.50
N ASP A 64 -2.02 3.85 -10.42
CA ASP A 64 -3.26 3.60 -11.16
C ASP A 64 -4.20 2.65 -10.43
N GLY A 65 -3.86 2.25 -9.21
CA GLY A 65 -4.67 1.32 -8.42
C GLY A 65 -4.42 -0.14 -8.70
N SER A 66 -3.52 -0.47 -9.62
CA SER A 66 -3.26 -1.88 -9.93
C SER A 66 -2.61 -2.58 -8.76
N LEU A 67 -2.95 -3.86 -8.61
CA LEU A 67 -2.56 -4.68 -7.48
C LEU A 67 -1.12 -5.16 -7.61
N VAL A 68 -0.54 -5.58 -6.49
CA VAL A 68 0.83 -6.10 -6.49
C VAL A 68 0.87 -7.39 -7.33
N PRO A 69 1.71 -7.45 -8.38
CA PRO A 69 1.78 -8.66 -9.21
C PRO A 69 2.15 -9.88 -8.37
N GLY A 70 1.45 -10.98 -8.63
CA GLY A 70 1.68 -12.24 -7.92
C GLY A 70 0.91 -12.35 -6.61
N HIS A 71 0.31 -11.28 -6.11
CA HIS A 71 -0.42 -11.27 -4.85
C HIS A 71 -1.86 -10.80 -5.00
N GLU A 72 -2.38 -10.79 -6.22
CA GLU A 72 -3.69 -10.22 -6.52
C GLU A 72 -4.81 -10.89 -5.74
N ARG A 73 -4.80 -12.24 -5.67
CA ARG A 73 -5.86 -12.96 -4.97
C ARG A 73 -5.89 -12.60 -3.49
N ALA A 74 -4.74 -12.62 -2.84
CA ALA A 74 -4.66 -12.29 -1.41
C ALA A 74 -5.08 -10.85 -1.17
N ALA A 75 -4.67 -9.93 -2.03
CA ALA A 75 -5.06 -8.53 -1.91
C ALA A 75 -6.57 -8.38 -2.03
N LEU A 76 -7.19 -9.05 -3.01
CA LEU A 76 -8.64 -8.97 -3.19
C LEU A 76 -9.41 -9.48 -1.98
N GLU A 77 -8.93 -10.53 -1.33
CA GLU A 77 -9.55 -11.02 -0.11
C GLU A 77 -9.56 -9.95 0.96
N HIS A 78 -8.44 -9.26 1.15
CA HIS A 78 -8.36 -8.16 2.11
C HIS A 78 -9.29 -7.01 1.72
N TYR A 79 -9.30 -6.61 0.44
CA TYR A 79 -10.14 -5.49 0.00
C TYR A 79 -11.62 -5.79 0.23
N ARG A 80 -12.05 -7.02 -0.08
CA ARG A 80 -13.45 -7.41 0.12
C ARG A 80 -13.81 -7.40 1.59
N ALA A 81 -12.91 -7.87 2.44
CA ALA A 81 -13.14 -7.88 3.87
C ALA A 81 -13.23 -6.46 4.45
N GLU A 82 -12.50 -5.51 3.88
CA GLU A 82 -12.46 -4.13 4.37
C GLU A 82 -13.45 -3.21 3.67
N GLY A 83 -14.09 -3.67 2.60
CA GLY A 83 -14.99 -2.82 1.83
C GLY A 83 -14.27 -1.80 0.97
N THR A 84 -13.04 -2.08 0.57
CA THR A 84 -12.27 -1.17 -0.28
C THR A 84 -12.93 -1.00 -1.64
N PRO A 85 -13.17 0.23 -2.10
CA PRO A 85 -13.75 0.45 -3.43
C PRO A 85 -12.84 -0.12 -4.53
N LEU A 86 -13.42 -0.94 -5.40
CA LEU A 86 -12.70 -1.59 -6.50
C LEU A 86 -13.34 -1.17 -7.81
N ARG A 87 -12.54 -1.11 -8.87
CA ARG A 87 -13.07 -0.84 -10.20
C ARG A 87 -13.63 -2.13 -10.78
N PRO A 88 -14.87 -2.10 -11.30
CA PRO A 88 -15.44 -3.31 -11.90
C PRO A 88 -14.64 -3.72 -13.15
N SER A 89 -14.62 -5.02 -13.41
CA SER A 89 -13.98 -5.59 -14.59
C SER A 89 -15.02 -6.39 -15.35
N ALA A 90 -15.07 -6.20 -16.67
CA ALA A 90 -16.00 -6.93 -17.51
C ALA A 90 -15.57 -8.38 -17.73
N ALA A 91 -14.30 -8.69 -17.52
CA ALA A 91 -13.72 -9.99 -17.93
C ALA A 91 -13.21 -10.81 -16.75
N GLY A 92 -13.71 -10.59 -15.55
CA GLY A 92 -13.27 -11.38 -14.40
C GLY A 92 -13.18 -10.55 -13.13
N PRO A 93 -12.40 -11.01 -12.14
CA PRO A 93 -12.26 -10.28 -10.89
C PRO A 93 -11.65 -8.91 -11.10
N PRO A 94 -11.96 -7.94 -10.23
CA PRO A 94 -11.33 -6.62 -10.31
C PRO A 94 -9.80 -6.75 -10.20
N SER A 95 -9.09 -5.94 -10.99
CA SER A 95 -7.63 -5.91 -10.96
C SER A 95 -7.10 -4.56 -10.50
N ARG A 96 -7.98 -3.63 -10.13
CA ARG A 96 -7.60 -2.29 -9.69
C ARG A 96 -8.49 -1.80 -8.57
N VAL A 97 -7.86 -1.07 -7.65
CA VAL A 97 -8.57 -0.30 -6.65
C VAL A 97 -9.08 0.99 -7.31
N ASP A 98 -10.27 1.43 -6.92
CA ASP A 98 -10.81 2.70 -7.38
C ASP A 98 -10.15 3.83 -6.59
N MET A 99 -9.09 4.40 -7.14
CA MET A 99 -8.29 5.41 -6.44
C MET A 99 -9.06 6.67 -6.11
N ARG A 100 -10.05 7.03 -6.92
CA ARG A 100 -10.85 8.24 -6.61
C ARG A 100 -11.60 8.09 -5.31
N ARG A 101 -12.04 6.87 -4.99
CA ARG A 101 -12.87 6.61 -3.80
C ARG A 101 -12.08 6.06 -2.63
N ALA A 102 -11.00 5.34 -2.91
CA ALA A 102 -10.25 4.63 -1.86
C ALA A 102 -9.02 5.38 -1.37
N ARG A 103 -8.50 6.31 -2.16
CA ARG A 103 -7.24 6.97 -1.83
C ARG A 103 -7.33 7.75 -0.52
N TRP A 104 -6.35 7.51 0.35
CA TRP A 104 -6.25 8.19 1.63
C TRP A 104 -5.19 9.28 1.56
N ALA A 105 -5.52 10.46 2.06
CA ALA A 105 -4.61 11.61 1.97
C ALA A 105 -3.73 11.77 3.21
N GLY A 106 -3.78 10.82 4.14
CA GLY A 106 -2.97 10.88 5.35
C GLY A 106 -3.63 11.63 6.49
N GLU A 107 -4.92 11.94 6.37
CA GLU A 107 -5.68 12.66 7.41
C GLU A 107 -6.52 11.69 8.21
N GLY A 108 -6.79 12.08 9.45
CA GLY A 108 -7.57 11.24 10.32
C GLY A 108 -9.03 11.18 9.91
N THR A 109 -9.47 10.20 9.32
CA THR A 109 -10.79 9.80 8.89
C THR A 109 -10.83 9.21 7.65
#